data_be74e2fec14249504eb5b2b94c542034
#
_entry.id   be74e2fec14249504eb5b2b94c542034
#
_cell.length_a   1.000
_cell.length_b   1.000
_cell.length_c   1.000
_cell.angle_alpha   90.00
_cell.angle_beta   90.00
_cell.angle_gamma   90.00
#
_symmetry.space_group_name_H-M   'P 1'
#
loop_
_entity.id
_entity.type
_entity.pdbx_description
1 polymer ?
#
loop_
_entity_poly.entity_id
_entity_poly.type
_entity_poly.pdbx_seq_one_letter_code
_entity_poly.pdbx_strand_id
1 'polypeptide(L)'
;QLAQGSHPAQQRLIFEELVAHQLSLLARRAYIQQIQAPALPSSKVLAKQLLAGLPFKMTHAQKRVSKEIADDLKQNKPMLRLVQGDVGAGKTLVAGIAACHALEADWQVALMAPTEILAEQHYLNFKRWFEPLGLNVAWLSGKQKGKARSAAEAQIATGAAQLVIGTHALFQDNVKFAKLGLVIIDEQHRFGVRQRLALREKMAEQNAPLPHMLMMSATPIPRTLAMTAYADLDTSVIDELPPGRTPVTTVAIPDTRRTDIIDRVRHACITEGRQAYWVCTLIEESELLEAQAAEATWEELKLALPELNVGLVHGRMKPAEKQAV
;
A
#
# COMPACT_ATOMS: atom_id res chain seq x y z
N GLN A 1 38.86 -12.12 -17.97
CA GLN A 1 38.59 -11.80 -16.55
C GLN A 1 37.94 -10.40 -16.42
N LEU A 2 38.50 -9.33 -17.07
CA LEU A 2 37.91 -7.98 -16.99
C LEU A 2 36.52 -7.94 -17.63
N ALA A 3 36.35 -8.50 -18.80
CA ALA A 3 35.04 -8.55 -19.49
C ALA A 3 33.97 -9.43 -18.76
N GLN A 4 34.41 -10.34 -17.90
CA GLN A 4 33.56 -11.26 -17.14
C GLN A 4 33.32 -10.77 -15.69
N GLY A 5 33.86 -9.62 -15.30
CA GLY A 5 33.71 -9.11 -13.93
C GLY A 5 34.44 -9.90 -12.84
N SER A 6 35.30 -10.86 -13.23
CA SER A 6 35.99 -11.78 -12.32
C SER A 6 37.44 -11.37 -11.96
N HIS A 7 37.87 -10.19 -12.42
CA HIS A 7 39.21 -9.68 -12.09
C HIS A 7 39.28 -9.27 -10.60
N PRO A 8 40.32 -9.66 -9.83
CA PRO A 8 40.43 -9.35 -8.41
C PRO A 8 40.29 -7.86 -8.06
N ALA A 9 40.84 -6.97 -8.89
CA ALA A 9 40.68 -5.54 -8.67
C ALA A 9 39.22 -5.05 -8.85
N GLN A 10 38.49 -5.60 -9.81
CA GLN A 10 37.05 -5.30 -9.96
C GLN A 10 36.24 -5.81 -8.77
N GLN A 11 36.51 -7.04 -8.32
CA GLN A 11 35.84 -7.60 -7.13
C GLN A 11 36.11 -6.74 -5.89
N ARG A 12 37.34 -6.24 -5.75
CA ARG A 12 37.70 -5.35 -4.63
C ARG A 12 36.92 -4.03 -4.70
N LEU A 13 36.83 -3.39 -5.87
CA LEU A 13 36.08 -2.16 -6.03
C LEU A 13 34.56 -2.36 -5.79
N ILE A 14 34.00 -3.46 -6.31
CA ILE A 14 32.59 -3.81 -6.06
C ILE A 14 32.35 -4.01 -4.56
N PHE A 15 33.25 -4.70 -3.87
CA PHE A 15 33.13 -4.90 -2.43
C PHE A 15 33.19 -3.58 -1.65
N GLU A 16 34.14 -2.70 -1.99
CA GLU A 16 34.26 -1.39 -1.33
C GLU A 16 33.03 -0.52 -1.56
N GLU A 17 32.48 -0.51 -2.78
CA GLU A 17 31.25 0.23 -3.10
C GLU A 17 30.04 -0.29 -2.32
N LEU A 18 29.88 -1.62 -2.25
CA LEU A 18 28.81 -2.25 -1.46
C LEU A 18 28.96 -1.95 0.04
N VAL A 19 30.18 -2.00 0.57
CA VAL A 19 30.47 -1.66 1.97
C VAL A 19 30.17 -0.18 2.25
N ALA A 20 30.63 0.73 1.38
CA ALA A 20 30.38 2.16 1.52
C ALA A 20 28.86 2.47 1.47
N HIS A 21 28.14 1.83 0.54
CA HIS A 21 26.69 1.93 0.46
C HIS A 21 26.02 1.45 1.75
N GLN A 22 26.39 0.26 2.26
CA GLN A 22 25.83 -0.30 3.48
C GLN A 22 26.13 0.57 4.71
N LEU A 23 27.37 1.07 4.83
CA LEU A 23 27.73 1.99 5.91
C LEU A 23 26.94 3.29 5.86
N SER A 24 26.70 3.84 4.67
CA SER A 24 25.86 5.04 4.49
C SER A 24 24.44 4.81 4.96
N LEU A 25 23.85 3.64 4.65
CA LEU A 25 22.51 3.27 5.12
C LEU A 25 22.46 3.08 6.64
N LEU A 26 23.46 2.44 7.23
CA LEU A 26 23.56 2.28 8.68
C LEU A 26 23.77 3.60 9.41
N ALA A 27 24.61 4.47 8.90
CA ALA A 27 24.82 5.83 9.44
C ALA A 27 23.52 6.65 9.40
N ARG A 28 22.79 6.56 8.29
CA ARG A 28 21.48 7.20 8.15
C ARG A 28 20.47 6.64 9.13
N ARG A 29 20.41 5.32 9.32
CA ARG A 29 19.56 4.68 10.32
C ARG A 29 19.89 5.15 11.74
N ALA A 30 21.18 5.19 12.10
CA ALA A 30 21.63 5.67 13.39
C ALA A 30 21.24 7.15 13.61
N TYR A 31 21.39 7.99 12.60
CA TYR A 31 20.94 9.38 12.67
C TYR A 31 19.43 9.50 12.90
N ILE A 32 18.61 8.76 12.17
CA ILE A 32 17.16 8.78 12.32
C ILE A 32 16.74 8.33 13.73
N GLN A 33 17.43 7.34 14.30
CA GLN A 33 17.14 6.83 15.65
C GLN A 33 17.50 7.83 16.77
N GLN A 34 18.23 8.89 16.47
CA GLN A 34 18.49 10.00 17.42
C GLN A 34 17.36 11.03 17.42
N ILE A 35 16.50 11.03 16.40
CA ILE A 35 15.36 11.94 16.30
C ILE A 35 14.25 11.43 17.22
N GLN A 36 13.55 12.34 17.87
CA GLN A 36 12.43 11.99 18.73
C GLN A 36 11.15 11.78 17.93
N ALA A 37 10.40 10.76 18.31
CA ALA A 37 9.05 10.48 17.86
C ALA A 37 8.09 10.43 19.06
N PRO A 38 6.78 10.65 18.87
CA PRO A 38 5.83 10.51 19.94
C PRO A 38 5.73 9.04 20.37
N ALA A 39 5.86 8.73 21.64
CA ALA A 39 5.45 7.41 22.11
C ALA A 39 3.94 7.28 22.01
N LEU A 40 3.47 6.20 21.39
CA LEU A 40 2.05 5.92 21.18
C LEU A 40 1.62 4.68 22.00
N PRO A 41 1.60 4.76 23.34
CA PRO A 41 1.12 3.69 24.18
C PRO A 41 -0.39 3.50 23.95
N SER A 42 -0.84 2.26 23.92
CA SER A 42 -2.24 1.95 23.69
C SER A 42 -2.78 1.04 24.80
N SER A 43 -3.96 1.36 25.28
CA SER A 43 -4.75 0.53 26.18
C SER A 43 -5.34 -0.68 25.48
N LYS A 44 -5.28 -0.71 24.14
CA LYS A 44 -5.88 -1.70 23.23
C LYS A 44 -7.42 -1.76 23.30
N VAL A 45 -8.09 -0.76 23.86
CA VAL A 45 -9.54 -0.71 23.92
C VAL A 45 -10.11 -0.50 22.51
N LEU A 46 -9.58 0.50 21.80
CA LEU A 46 -10.00 0.82 20.43
C LEU A 46 -9.73 -0.34 19.46
N ALA A 47 -8.57 -0.97 19.56
CA ALA A 47 -8.24 -2.14 18.75
C ALA A 47 -9.17 -3.34 19.04
N LYS A 48 -9.56 -3.56 20.29
CA LYS A 48 -10.53 -4.60 20.64
C LYS A 48 -11.93 -4.30 20.10
N GLN A 49 -12.38 -3.05 20.19
CA GLN A 49 -13.66 -2.61 19.64
C GLN A 49 -13.69 -2.77 18.12
N LEU A 50 -12.62 -2.34 17.43
CA LEU A 50 -12.44 -2.56 15.99
C LEU A 50 -12.58 -4.04 15.63
N LEU A 51 -11.82 -4.90 16.30
CA LEU A 51 -11.83 -6.35 16.02
C LEU A 51 -13.15 -7.01 16.32
N ALA A 52 -13.89 -6.55 17.34
CA ALA A 52 -15.22 -7.07 17.68
C ALA A 52 -16.27 -6.75 16.60
N GLY A 53 -16.09 -5.65 15.85
CA GLY A 53 -16.95 -5.25 14.73
C GLY A 53 -16.68 -5.99 13.42
N LEU A 54 -15.63 -6.81 13.34
CA LEU A 54 -15.25 -7.51 12.10
C LEU A 54 -15.84 -8.92 12.04
N PRO A 55 -16.27 -9.38 10.83
CA PRO A 55 -16.88 -10.72 10.66
C PRO A 55 -15.85 -11.87 10.64
N PHE A 56 -14.57 -11.58 10.89
CA PHE A 56 -13.47 -12.55 10.84
C PHE A 56 -12.47 -12.33 11.98
N LYS A 57 -11.68 -13.37 12.28
CA LYS A 57 -10.62 -13.33 13.30
C LYS A 57 -9.26 -13.14 12.65
N MET A 58 -8.35 -12.47 13.36
CA MET A 58 -6.96 -12.33 12.92
C MET A 58 -6.24 -13.67 12.86
N THR A 59 -5.39 -13.84 11.84
CA THR A 59 -4.43 -14.95 11.75
C THR A 59 -3.30 -14.81 12.76
N HIS A 60 -2.50 -15.86 12.94
CA HIS A 60 -1.31 -15.80 13.81
C HIS A 60 -0.26 -14.82 13.28
N ALA A 61 -0.03 -14.79 11.96
CA ALA A 61 0.89 -13.86 11.34
C ALA A 61 0.44 -12.40 11.51
N GLN A 62 -0.84 -12.09 11.33
CA GLN A 62 -1.39 -10.74 11.57
C GLN A 62 -1.21 -10.30 13.03
N LYS A 63 -1.45 -11.20 14.00
CA LYS A 63 -1.23 -10.91 15.43
C LYS A 63 0.24 -10.64 15.74
N ARG A 64 1.15 -11.46 15.18
CA ARG A 64 2.60 -11.29 15.34
C ARG A 64 3.04 -9.92 14.81
N VAL A 65 2.70 -9.61 13.57
CA VAL A 65 3.07 -8.33 12.93
C VAL A 65 2.46 -7.14 13.67
N SER A 66 1.20 -7.23 14.09
CA SER A 66 0.58 -6.16 14.89
C SER A 66 1.28 -5.96 16.25
N LYS A 67 1.82 -7.02 16.86
CA LYS A 67 2.61 -6.92 18.08
C LYS A 67 3.95 -6.24 17.83
N GLU A 68 4.67 -6.61 16.78
CA GLU A 68 5.94 -5.98 16.38
C GLU A 68 5.76 -4.46 16.19
N ILE A 69 4.71 -4.06 15.47
CA ILE A 69 4.35 -2.65 15.27
C ILE A 69 4.03 -1.97 16.60
N ALA A 70 3.23 -2.61 17.46
CA ALA A 70 2.86 -2.05 18.74
C ALA A 70 4.06 -1.85 19.66
N ASP A 71 5.05 -2.73 19.60
CA ASP A 71 6.28 -2.62 20.40
C ASP A 71 7.18 -1.48 19.90
N ASP A 72 7.21 -1.22 18.60
CA ASP A 72 7.89 -0.04 18.03
C ASP A 72 7.17 1.27 18.38
N LEU A 73 5.85 1.33 18.24
CA LEU A 73 5.04 2.52 18.49
C LEU A 73 5.12 3.03 19.94
N LYS A 74 5.49 2.18 20.89
CA LYS A 74 5.70 2.58 22.29
C LYS A 74 6.99 3.33 22.53
N GLN A 75 7.92 3.29 21.58
CA GLN A 75 9.23 3.90 21.72
C GLN A 75 9.20 5.40 21.36
N ASN A 76 10.10 6.16 21.97
CA ASN A 76 10.32 7.58 21.61
C ASN A 76 11.19 7.76 20.35
N LYS A 77 11.29 6.73 19.53
CA LYS A 77 12.08 6.71 18.30
C LYS A 77 11.17 6.45 17.11
N PRO A 78 11.42 7.09 15.95
CA PRO A 78 10.58 6.88 14.79
C PRO A 78 10.60 5.42 14.33
N MET A 79 9.44 4.78 14.31
CA MET A 79 9.28 3.48 13.64
C MET A 79 9.38 3.70 12.13
N LEU A 80 10.20 2.91 11.47
CA LEU A 80 10.26 2.79 10.02
C LEU A 80 10.10 1.33 9.66
N ARG A 81 8.86 0.90 9.40
CA ARG A 81 8.55 -0.51 9.20
C ARG A 81 7.83 -0.77 7.88
N LEU A 82 8.29 -1.80 7.17
CA LEU A 82 7.66 -2.33 5.97
C LEU A 82 6.88 -3.61 6.31
N VAL A 83 5.59 -3.61 6.08
CA VAL A 83 4.73 -4.80 6.16
C VAL A 83 4.54 -5.38 4.76
N GLN A 84 5.03 -6.59 4.58
CA GLN A 84 4.88 -7.36 3.36
C GLN A 84 3.83 -8.44 3.54
N GLY A 85 3.11 -8.75 2.49
CA GLY A 85 2.13 -9.84 2.47
C GLY A 85 1.38 -9.84 1.14
N ASP A 86 0.93 -10.99 0.73
CA ASP A 86 0.18 -11.15 -0.51
C ASP A 86 -1.08 -10.28 -0.56
N VAL A 87 -1.66 -10.10 -1.75
CA VAL A 87 -2.95 -9.44 -1.90
C VAL A 87 -4.00 -10.21 -1.08
N GLY A 88 -4.73 -9.50 -0.21
CA GLY A 88 -5.71 -10.11 0.68
C GLY A 88 -5.13 -10.76 1.94
N ALA A 89 -3.82 -10.69 2.23
CA ALA A 89 -3.24 -11.16 3.50
C ALA A 89 -3.69 -10.35 4.73
N GLY A 90 -4.43 -9.25 4.53
CA GLY A 90 -4.98 -8.43 5.60
C GLY A 90 -4.03 -7.33 6.10
N LYS A 91 -3.11 -6.84 5.25
CA LYS A 91 -2.25 -5.69 5.55
C LYS A 91 -3.04 -4.47 6.04
N THR A 92 -4.18 -4.19 5.40
CA THR A 92 -5.07 -3.08 5.76
C THR A 92 -5.62 -3.21 7.18
N LEU A 93 -5.92 -4.44 7.65
CA LEU A 93 -6.34 -4.67 9.03
C LEU A 93 -5.21 -4.36 10.02
N VAL A 94 -4.00 -4.82 9.72
CA VAL A 94 -2.80 -4.54 10.55
C VAL A 94 -2.56 -3.04 10.63
N ALA A 95 -2.70 -2.32 9.50
CA ALA A 95 -2.62 -0.86 9.46
C ALA A 95 -3.72 -0.18 10.30
N GLY A 96 -4.96 -0.70 10.26
CA GLY A 96 -6.06 -0.23 11.12
C GLY A 96 -5.76 -0.41 12.61
N ILE A 97 -5.17 -1.54 13.00
CA ILE A 97 -4.75 -1.78 14.40
C ILE A 97 -3.62 -0.80 14.79
N ALA A 98 -2.65 -0.56 13.91
CA ALA A 98 -1.61 0.44 14.14
C ALA A 98 -2.21 1.84 14.32
N ALA A 99 -3.21 2.20 13.50
CA ALA A 99 -3.94 3.45 13.63
C ALA A 99 -4.63 3.58 15.00
N CYS A 100 -5.22 2.49 15.54
CA CYS A 100 -5.82 2.52 16.87
C CYS A 100 -4.83 2.96 17.96
N HIS A 101 -3.55 2.55 17.87
CA HIS A 101 -2.53 2.96 18.83
C HIS A 101 -2.31 4.49 18.82
N ALA A 102 -2.19 5.09 17.65
CA ALA A 102 -1.99 6.53 17.52
C ALA A 102 -3.23 7.31 17.98
N LEU A 103 -4.42 6.84 17.61
CA LEU A 103 -5.70 7.47 17.95
C LEU A 103 -5.99 7.41 19.46
N GLU A 104 -5.67 6.29 20.14
CA GLU A 104 -5.78 6.17 21.60
C GLU A 104 -4.80 7.10 22.35
N ALA A 105 -3.67 7.43 21.73
CA ALA A 105 -2.68 8.35 22.27
C ALA A 105 -2.96 9.83 21.88
N ASP A 106 -4.14 10.13 21.33
CA ASP A 106 -4.56 11.46 20.86
C ASP A 106 -3.64 12.07 19.78
N TRP A 107 -3.17 11.20 18.86
CA TRP A 107 -2.39 11.60 17.69
C TRP A 107 -3.15 11.30 16.41
N GLN A 108 -3.00 12.17 15.41
CA GLN A 108 -3.58 11.97 14.09
C GLN A 108 -2.84 10.91 13.29
N VAL A 109 -3.59 10.26 12.40
CA VAL A 109 -3.09 9.25 11.47
C VAL A 109 -3.34 9.71 10.04
N ALA A 110 -2.32 9.64 9.20
CA ALA A 110 -2.43 9.84 7.75
C ALA A 110 -2.23 8.52 7.01
N LEU A 111 -3.18 8.13 6.16
CA LEU A 111 -3.05 6.98 5.27
C LEU A 111 -3.00 7.45 3.82
N MET A 112 -1.91 7.16 3.14
CA MET A 112 -1.68 7.53 1.76
C MET A 112 -1.70 6.30 0.85
N ALA A 113 -2.41 6.41 -0.27
CA ALA A 113 -2.37 5.43 -1.36
C ALA A 113 -1.95 6.10 -2.68
N PRO A 114 -1.34 5.35 -3.63
CA PRO A 114 -0.75 5.92 -4.83
C PRO A 114 -1.77 6.42 -5.85
N THR A 115 -2.97 5.87 -5.85
CA THR A 115 -4.03 6.23 -6.78
C THR A 115 -5.30 6.63 -6.03
N GLU A 116 -6.15 7.44 -6.66
CA GLU A 116 -7.42 7.84 -6.07
C GLU A 116 -8.35 6.67 -5.78
N ILE A 117 -8.38 5.68 -6.69
CA ILE A 117 -9.20 4.48 -6.52
C ILE A 117 -8.80 3.69 -5.27
N LEU A 118 -7.50 3.46 -5.07
CA LEU A 118 -7.01 2.76 -3.89
C LEU A 118 -7.23 3.58 -2.61
N ALA A 119 -7.00 4.89 -2.68
CA ALA A 119 -7.23 5.78 -1.56
C ALA A 119 -8.72 5.82 -1.17
N GLU A 120 -9.64 5.85 -2.15
CA GLU A 120 -11.08 5.80 -1.92
C GLU A 120 -11.52 4.46 -1.30
N GLN A 121 -10.97 3.33 -1.76
CA GLN A 121 -11.21 2.03 -1.14
C GLN A 121 -10.77 2.01 0.33
N HIS A 122 -9.59 2.57 0.64
CA HIS A 122 -9.15 2.71 2.03
C HIS A 122 -10.07 3.64 2.81
N TYR A 123 -10.47 4.78 2.24
CA TYR A 123 -11.38 5.71 2.89
C TYR A 123 -12.70 5.04 3.29
N LEU A 124 -13.34 4.33 2.36
CA LEU A 124 -14.60 3.64 2.63
C LEU A 124 -14.43 2.55 3.71
N ASN A 125 -13.35 1.77 3.66
CA ASN A 125 -13.07 0.75 4.65
C ASN A 125 -12.81 1.34 6.04
N PHE A 126 -11.95 2.33 6.14
CA PHE A 126 -11.61 2.96 7.42
C PHE A 126 -12.79 3.77 7.98
N LYS A 127 -13.54 4.45 7.14
CA LYS A 127 -14.78 5.11 7.53
C LYS A 127 -15.75 4.12 8.18
N ARG A 128 -15.99 2.98 7.54
CA ARG A 128 -16.84 1.91 8.06
C ARG A 128 -16.32 1.34 9.40
N TRP A 129 -15.02 1.32 9.61
CA TRP A 129 -14.41 0.77 10.82
C TRP A 129 -14.35 1.77 11.97
N PHE A 130 -14.07 3.02 11.70
CA PHE A 130 -13.74 4.01 12.73
C PHE A 130 -14.87 4.98 13.07
N GLU A 131 -15.78 5.33 12.13
CA GLU A 131 -16.92 6.19 12.47
C GLU A 131 -17.86 5.59 13.54
N PRO A 132 -18.16 4.27 13.55
CA PRO A 132 -18.95 3.67 14.62
C PRO A 132 -18.27 3.72 15.99
N LEU A 133 -16.94 3.96 16.01
CA LEU A 133 -16.15 4.13 17.23
C LEU A 133 -16.05 5.61 17.67
N GLY A 134 -16.78 6.51 17.02
CA GLY A 134 -16.81 7.94 17.31
C GLY A 134 -15.62 8.72 16.76
N LEU A 135 -14.87 8.16 15.80
CA LEU A 135 -13.70 8.78 15.20
C LEU A 135 -14.01 9.37 13.84
N ASN A 136 -13.54 10.59 13.60
CA ASN A 136 -13.79 11.29 12.34
C ASN A 136 -12.71 10.97 11.29
N VAL A 137 -13.16 10.47 10.15
CA VAL A 137 -12.31 10.10 9.01
C VAL A 137 -12.48 11.12 7.89
N ALA A 138 -11.42 11.87 7.57
CA ALA A 138 -11.41 12.83 6.49
C ALA A 138 -10.82 12.26 5.20
N TRP A 139 -11.31 12.76 4.08
CA TRP A 139 -10.83 12.46 2.74
C TRP A 139 -10.12 13.67 2.13
N LEU A 140 -8.93 13.48 1.57
CA LEU A 140 -8.20 14.52 0.85
C LEU A 140 -7.53 13.97 -0.41
N SER A 141 -7.96 14.43 -1.59
CA SER A 141 -7.38 14.03 -2.87
C SER A 141 -6.97 15.23 -3.72
N GLY A 142 -6.12 14.99 -4.73
CA GLY A 142 -5.67 16.03 -5.65
C GLY A 142 -6.79 16.63 -6.52
N LYS A 143 -7.88 15.88 -6.74
CA LYS A 143 -9.04 16.36 -7.52
C LYS A 143 -10.00 17.21 -6.71
N GLN A 144 -9.96 17.13 -5.39
CA GLN A 144 -10.83 17.91 -4.52
C GLN A 144 -10.42 19.38 -4.56
N LYS A 145 -11.37 20.27 -4.85
CA LYS A 145 -11.16 21.71 -5.02
C LYS A 145 -12.17 22.54 -4.23
N GLY A 146 -11.88 23.83 -4.05
CA GLY A 146 -12.78 24.81 -3.48
C GLY A 146 -13.16 24.52 -2.02
N LYS A 147 -14.41 24.81 -1.66
CA LYS A 147 -14.91 24.73 -0.28
C LYS A 147 -14.72 23.35 0.38
N ALA A 148 -14.91 22.26 -0.37
CA ALA A 148 -14.76 20.91 0.17
C ALA A 148 -13.31 20.62 0.58
N ARG A 149 -12.33 21.07 -0.22
CA ARG A 149 -10.93 20.95 0.11
C ARG A 149 -10.56 21.79 1.34
N SER A 150 -10.95 23.06 1.35
CA SER A 150 -10.67 23.95 2.48
C SER A 150 -11.29 23.46 3.79
N ALA A 151 -12.49 22.87 3.73
CA ALA A 151 -13.13 22.27 4.90
C ALA A 151 -12.35 21.05 5.42
N ALA A 152 -11.87 20.17 4.54
CA ALA A 152 -11.04 19.04 4.93
C ALA A 152 -9.71 19.50 5.54
N GLU A 153 -9.03 20.48 4.91
CA GLU A 153 -7.78 21.05 5.43
C GLU A 153 -7.98 21.70 6.80
N ALA A 154 -9.09 22.40 7.03
CA ALA A 154 -9.43 22.97 8.33
C ALA A 154 -9.66 21.89 9.41
N GLN A 155 -10.36 20.80 9.07
CA GLN A 155 -10.57 19.68 10.00
C GLN A 155 -9.24 18.98 10.36
N ILE A 156 -8.31 18.88 9.41
CA ILE A 156 -6.97 18.32 9.64
C ILE A 156 -6.17 19.25 10.58
N ALA A 157 -6.17 20.54 10.27
CA ALA A 157 -5.39 21.54 11.02
C ALA A 157 -5.88 21.73 12.47
N THR A 158 -7.16 21.55 12.73
CA THR A 158 -7.74 21.63 14.08
C THR A 158 -7.66 20.33 14.87
N GLY A 159 -7.28 19.20 14.22
CA GLY A 159 -7.33 17.88 14.83
C GLY A 159 -8.74 17.27 14.89
N ALA A 160 -9.76 17.95 14.37
CA ALA A 160 -11.13 17.42 14.30
C ALA A 160 -11.21 16.15 13.41
N ALA A 161 -10.39 16.06 12.38
CA ALA A 161 -10.15 14.82 11.67
C ALA A 161 -8.99 14.05 12.31
N GLN A 162 -9.30 12.97 12.99
CA GLN A 162 -8.30 12.14 13.66
C GLN A 162 -7.60 11.18 12.68
N LEU A 163 -8.31 10.70 11.67
CA LEU A 163 -7.77 9.87 10.60
C LEU A 163 -7.99 10.57 9.25
N VAL A 164 -6.92 10.68 8.46
CA VAL A 164 -6.96 11.35 7.17
C VAL A 164 -6.48 10.39 6.08
N ILE A 165 -7.30 10.17 5.07
CA ILE A 165 -6.98 9.25 3.98
C ILE A 165 -6.97 10.02 2.66
N GLY A 166 -6.00 9.71 1.80
CA GLY A 166 -5.92 10.37 0.52
C GLY A 166 -4.74 9.91 -0.33
N THR A 167 -4.43 10.73 -1.31
CA THR A 167 -3.27 10.54 -2.19
C THR A 167 -2.07 11.39 -1.73
N HIS A 168 -1.07 11.57 -2.57
CA HIS A 168 0.06 12.49 -2.31
C HIS A 168 -0.36 13.93 -1.93
N ALA A 169 -1.62 14.30 -2.16
CA ALA A 169 -2.18 15.59 -1.75
C ALA A 169 -2.11 15.82 -0.23
N LEU A 170 -2.06 14.75 0.59
CA LEU A 170 -1.89 14.82 2.05
C LEU A 170 -0.61 15.53 2.49
N PHE A 171 0.42 15.52 1.65
CA PHE A 171 1.74 16.03 1.97
C PHE A 171 2.12 17.29 1.19
N GLN A 172 1.14 17.95 0.57
CA GLN A 172 1.32 19.29 -0.01
C GLN A 172 1.51 20.35 1.08
N ASP A 173 2.17 21.45 0.77
CA ASP A 173 2.60 22.46 1.75
C ASP A 173 1.46 23.15 2.47
N ASN A 174 0.29 23.22 1.87
CA ASN A 174 -0.91 23.81 2.46
C ASN A 174 -1.61 22.89 3.48
N VAL A 175 -1.28 21.60 3.55
CA VAL A 175 -1.88 20.67 4.51
C VAL A 175 -1.06 20.63 5.79
N LYS A 176 -1.63 21.09 6.89
CA LYS A 176 -1.00 21.11 8.21
C LYS A 176 -1.76 20.19 9.14
N PHE A 177 -1.06 19.27 9.79
CA PHE A 177 -1.63 18.42 10.82
C PHE A 177 -1.45 19.07 12.19
N ALA A 178 -2.45 18.93 13.06
CA ALA A 178 -2.34 19.41 14.44
C ALA A 178 -1.34 18.57 15.26
N LYS A 179 -1.45 17.23 15.16
CA LYS A 179 -0.59 16.27 15.87
C LYS A 179 -0.45 14.99 15.07
N LEU A 180 0.42 14.95 14.06
CA LEU A 180 0.62 13.73 13.23
C LEU A 180 1.56 12.76 13.94
N GLY A 181 1.04 11.60 14.36
CA GLY A 181 1.82 10.56 15.06
C GLY A 181 2.15 9.34 14.20
N LEU A 182 1.32 9.01 13.21
CA LEU A 182 1.51 7.85 12.36
C LEU A 182 1.18 8.16 10.90
N VAL A 183 2.08 7.79 10.02
CA VAL A 183 1.90 7.80 8.56
C VAL A 183 1.88 6.37 8.04
N ILE A 184 0.82 6.02 7.33
CA ILE A 184 0.66 4.73 6.67
C ILE A 184 0.75 4.95 5.17
N ILE A 185 1.60 4.20 4.47
CA ILE A 185 1.81 4.30 3.03
C ILE A 185 1.52 2.95 2.40
N ASP A 186 0.51 2.90 1.56
CA ASP A 186 0.20 1.69 0.80
C ASP A 186 0.93 1.67 -0.54
N GLU A 187 1.28 0.46 -1.01
CA GLU A 187 2.00 0.21 -2.27
C GLU A 187 3.26 1.07 -2.43
N GLN A 188 4.14 0.95 -1.44
CA GLN A 188 5.37 1.75 -1.30
C GLN A 188 6.21 1.83 -2.58
N HIS A 189 6.26 0.79 -3.41
CA HIS A 189 7.08 0.74 -4.63
C HIS A 189 6.74 1.84 -5.66
N ARG A 190 5.55 2.43 -5.57
CA ARG A 190 5.12 3.56 -6.42
C ARG A 190 5.53 4.93 -5.87
N PHE A 191 6.17 4.97 -4.68
CA PHE A 191 6.65 6.22 -4.07
C PHE A 191 8.17 6.32 -4.16
N GLY A 192 8.67 7.34 -4.82
CA GLY A 192 10.10 7.61 -4.92
C GLY A 192 10.74 7.97 -3.58
N VAL A 193 12.04 7.72 -3.45
CA VAL A 193 12.85 8.08 -2.27
C VAL A 193 12.72 9.57 -1.93
N ARG A 194 12.62 10.45 -2.95
CA ARG A 194 12.47 11.91 -2.80
C ARG A 194 11.17 12.29 -2.07
N GLN A 195 10.06 11.61 -2.32
CA GLN A 195 8.77 11.93 -1.68
C GLN A 195 8.77 11.56 -0.20
N ARG A 196 9.47 10.48 0.18
CA ARG A 196 9.66 10.07 1.58
C ARG A 196 10.55 11.05 2.35
N LEU A 197 11.58 11.56 1.69
CA LEU A 197 12.46 12.59 2.24
C LEU A 197 11.71 13.91 2.45
N ALA A 198 11.00 14.39 1.44
CA ALA A 198 10.21 15.62 1.50
C ALA A 198 9.19 15.61 2.65
N LEU A 199 8.56 14.45 2.91
CA LEU A 199 7.66 14.30 4.06
C LEU A 199 8.39 14.49 5.40
N ARG A 200 9.59 13.93 5.53
CA ARG A 200 10.42 14.07 6.75
C ARG A 200 10.93 15.49 6.92
N GLU A 201 11.43 16.10 5.86
CA GLU A 201 11.94 17.48 5.87
C GLU A 201 10.83 18.45 6.27
N LYS A 202 9.65 18.30 5.71
CA LYS A 202 8.47 19.10 6.05
C LYS A 202 8.09 18.99 7.53
N MET A 203 8.18 17.79 8.12
CA MET A 203 7.89 17.60 9.55
C MET A 203 9.00 18.20 10.45
N ALA A 204 10.26 18.07 10.03
CA ALA A 204 11.39 18.64 10.73
C ALA A 204 11.35 20.19 10.76
N GLU A 205 10.91 20.82 9.68
CA GLU A 205 10.74 22.30 9.60
C GLU A 205 9.68 22.82 10.57
N GLN A 206 8.72 22.00 11.00
CA GLN A 206 7.67 22.40 11.93
C GLN A 206 8.07 22.25 13.41
N ASN A 207 9.32 21.90 13.73
CA ASN A 207 9.79 21.59 15.09
C ASN A 207 8.90 20.55 15.83
N ALA A 208 8.18 19.73 15.07
CA ALA A 208 7.33 18.66 15.58
C ALA A 208 8.12 17.34 15.68
N PRO A 209 7.79 16.44 16.60
CA PRO A 209 8.38 15.12 16.62
C PRO A 209 8.04 14.38 15.31
N LEU A 210 9.00 13.60 14.79
CA LEU A 210 8.76 12.84 13.56
C LEU A 210 7.69 11.77 13.76
N PRO A 211 6.71 11.65 12.85
CA PRO A 211 5.73 10.59 12.94
C PRO A 211 6.36 9.22 12.68
N HIS A 212 5.79 8.18 13.25
CA HIS A 212 6.07 6.81 12.87
C HIS A 212 5.62 6.55 11.44
N MET A 213 6.35 5.72 10.70
CA MET A 213 6.02 5.37 9.31
C MET A 213 5.81 3.87 9.17
N LEU A 214 4.62 3.49 8.73
CA LEU A 214 4.24 2.13 8.39
C LEU A 214 4.03 2.05 6.88
N MET A 215 4.85 1.28 6.21
CA MET A 215 4.75 1.06 4.77
C MET A 215 4.18 -0.32 4.49
N MET A 216 3.37 -0.45 3.45
CA MET A 216 2.77 -1.72 3.03
C MET A 216 3.15 -2.02 1.59
N SER A 217 3.37 -3.30 1.29
CA SER A 217 3.59 -3.77 -0.08
C SER A 217 2.97 -5.16 -0.28
N ALA A 218 2.30 -5.33 -1.42
CA ALA A 218 1.83 -6.63 -1.87
C ALA A 218 2.89 -7.41 -2.64
N THR A 219 3.93 -6.72 -3.15
CA THR A 219 5.02 -7.39 -3.85
C THR A 219 6.00 -7.99 -2.85
N PRO A 220 6.26 -9.30 -2.92
CA PRO A 220 7.30 -9.91 -2.09
C PRO A 220 8.67 -9.40 -2.56
N ILE A 221 9.35 -8.66 -1.69
CA ILE A 221 10.74 -8.25 -1.93
C ILE A 221 11.62 -9.32 -1.28
N PRO A 222 12.50 -10.00 -2.03
CA PRO A 222 13.41 -10.95 -1.45
C PRO A 222 14.17 -10.34 -0.26
N ARG A 223 14.29 -11.09 0.84
CA ARG A 223 14.87 -10.59 2.08
C ARG A 223 16.26 -9.97 1.88
N THR A 224 17.06 -10.55 1.00
CA THR A 224 18.38 -10.03 0.62
C THR A 224 18.29 -8.68 -0.06
N LEU A 225 17.35 -8.48 -0.98
CA LEU A 225 17.10 -7.20 -1.65
C LEU A 225 16.47 -6.18 -0.67
N ALA A 226 15.61 -6.62 0.23
CA ALA A 226 15.06 -5.75 1.26
C ALA A 226 16.17 -5.20 2.19
N MET A 227 17.14 -6.03 2.54
CA MET A 227 18.30 -5.63 3.36
C MET A 227 19.24 -4.64 2.65
N THR A 228 19.35 -4.72 1.33
CA THR A 228 20.21 -3.82 0.55
C THR A 228 19.50 -2.55 0.08
N ALA A 229 18.26 -2.66 -0.41
CA ALA A 229 17.51 -1.52 -0.94
C ALA A 229 16.74 -0.73 0.14
N TYR A 230 16.45 -1.37 1.28
CA TYR A 230 15.62 -0.82 2.36
C TYR A 230 16.26 -1.07 3.74
N ALA A 231 17.59 -1.04 3.82
CA ALA A 231 18.32 -1.34 5.07
C ALA A 231 18.00 -0.37 6.22
N ASP A 232 17.35 0.76 5.94
CA ASP A 232 16.82 1.69 6.92
C ASP A 232 15.44 1.28 7.48
N LEU A 233 14.80 0.21 6.94
CA LEU A 233 13.48 -0.24 7.33
C LEU A 233 13.52 -1.58 8.08
N ASP A 234 12.76 -1.67 9.17
CA ASP A 234 12.40 -2.94 9.76
C ASP A 234 11.32 -3.63 8.93
N THR A 235 11.42 -4.95 8.73
CA THR A 235 10.51 -5.67 7.85
C THR A 235 9.71 -6.71 8.62
N SER A 236 8.40 -6.71 8.44
CA SER A 236 7.47 -7.72 8.93
C SER A 236 6.76 -8.39 7.76
N VAL A 237 6.59 -9.71 7.80
CA VAL A 237 5.95 -10.49 6.75
C VAL A 237 4.68 -11.15 7.28
N ILE A 238 3.55 -10.93 6.60
CA ILE A 238 2.33 -11.70 6.83
C ILE A 238 2.38 -12.90 5.90
N ASP A 239 2.83 -14.02 6.42
CA ASP A 239 3.12 -15.29 5.73
C ASP A 239 1.97 -16.30 5.81
N GLU A 240 0.81 -15.86 6.24
CA GLU A 240 -0.43 -16.65 6.29
C GLU A 240 -1.53 -16.01 5.44
N LEU A 241 -2.27 -16.83 4.71
CA LEU A 241 -3.50 -16.42 4.06
C LEU A 241 -4.67 -16.46 5.04
N PRO A 242 -5.67 -15.57 4.91
CA PRO A 242 -6.88 -15.63 5.73
C PRO A 242 -7.60 -16.98 5.60
N PRO A 243 -8.26 -17.44 6.66
CA PRO A 243 -9.05 -18.67 6.60
C PRO A 243 -10.08 -18.64 5.46
N GLY A 244 -10.21 -19.77 4.75
CA GLY A 244 -11.13 -19.91 3.62
C GLY A 244 -10.55 -19.53 2.26
N ARG A 245 -9.34 -18.98 2.19
CA ARG A 245 -8.67 -18.72 0.92
C ARG A 245 -7.90 -19.95 0.45
N THR A 246 -8.30 -20.49 -0.70
CA THR A 246 -7.59 -21.59 -1.35
C THR A 246 -6.37 -21.09 -2.13
N PRO A 247 -5.28 -21.88 -2.21
CA PRO A 247 -4.14 -21.54 -3.07
C PRO A 247 -4.55 -21.33 -4.51
N VAL A 248 -3.96 -20.35 -5.18
CA VAL A 248 -4.16 -20.09 -6.59
C VAL A 248 -3.29 -21.06 -7.40
N THR A 249 -3.90 -21.75 -8.37
CA THR A 249 -3.16 -22.58 -9.32
C THR A 249 -2.80 -21.76 -10.56
N THR A 250 -1.50 -21.60 -10.81
CA THR A 250 -0.98 -20.89 -11.99
C THR A 250 -0.43 -21.90 -12.99
N VAL A 251 -0.89 -21.81 -14.24
CA VAL A 251 -0.48 -22.73 -15.31
C VAL A 251 -0.05 -21.90 -16.52
N ALA A 252 1.13 -22.18 -17.08
CA ALA A 252 1.56 -21.64 -18.36
C ALA A 252 1.04 -22.53 -19.49
N ILE A 253 0.34 -21.95 -20.44
CA ILE A 253 -0.30 -22.66 -21.55
C ILE A 253 0.12 -22.00 -22.87
N PRO A 254 0.54 -22.76 -23.91
CA PRO A 254 0.90 -22.17 -25.19
C PRO A 254 -0.33 -21.53 -25.87
N ASP A 255 -0.09 -20.49 -26.65
CA ASP A 255 -1.15 -19.71 -27.32
C ASP A 255 -1.98 -20.54 -28.30
N THR A 256 -1.41 -21.63 -28.87
CA THR A 256 -2.12 -22.61 -29.70
C THR A 256 -3.33 -23.25 -29.01
N ARG A 257 -3.40 -23.19 -27.68
CA ARG A 257 -4.51 -23.71 -26.86
C ARG A 257 -5.45 -22.60 -26.34
N ARG A 258 -5.48 -21.46 -27.00
CA ARG A 258 -6.33 -20.32 -26.62
C ARG A 258 -7.82 -20.70 -26.59
N THR A 259 -8.27 -21.49 -27.51
CA THR A 259 -9.67 -22.00 -27.58
C THR A 259 -10.03 -22.82 -26.33
N ASP A 260 -9.12 -23.69 -25.86
CA ASP A 260 -9.33 -24.47 -24.63
C ASP A 260 -9.54 -23.56 -23.40
N ILE A 261 -8.81 -22.44 -23.38
CA ILE A 261 -8.94 -21.43 -22.28
C ILE A 261 -10.30 -20.74 -22.35
N ILE A 262 -10.75 -20.34 -23.54
CA ILE A 262 -12.06 -19.71 -23.74
C ILE A 262 -13.17 -20.67 -23.28
N ASP A 263 -13.10 -21.94 -23.63
CA ASP A 263 -14.08 -22.94 -23.19
C ASP A 263 -14.05 -23.16 -21.67
N ARG A 264 -12.87 -23.15 -21.08
CA ARG A 264 -12.72 -23.24 -19.62
C ARG A 264 -13.30 -22.01 -18.91
N VAL A 265 -13.07 -20.80 -19.44
CA VAL A 265 -13.68 -19.57 -18.93
C VAL A 265 -15.19 -19.63 -19.04
N ARG A 266 -15.73 -20.07 -20.18
CA ARG A 266 -17.18 -20.29 -20.37
C ARG A 266 -17.74 -21.21 -19.29
N HIS A 267 -17.12 -22.37 -19.10
CA HIS A 267 -17.55 -23.32 -18.06
C HIS A 267 -17.51 -22.73 -16.66
N ALA A 268 -16.41 -22.07 -16.29
CA ALA A 268 -16.25 -21.46 -14.97
C ALA A 268 -17.28 -20.34 -14.71
N CYS A 269 -17.57 -19.51 -15.72
CA CYS A 269 -18.52 -18.41 -15.55
C CYS A 269 -19.97 -18.90 -15.55
N ILE A 270 -20.35 -19.82 -16.44
CA ILE A 270 -21.74 -20.28 -16.57
C ILE A 270 -22.09 -21.31 -15.48
N THR A 271 -21.22 -22.32 -15.29
CA THR A 271 -21.54 -23.47 -14.43
C THR A 271 -21.17 -23.20 -12.97
N GLU A 272 -20.05 -22.52 -12.72
CA GLU A 272 -19.55 -22.27 -11.36
C GLU A 272 -19.89 -20.85 -10.86
N GLY A 273 -20.50 -19.99 -11.68
CA GLY A 273 -20.87 -18.62 -11.33
C GLY A 273 -19.66 -17.71 -11.03
N ARG A 274 -18.51 -18.03 -11.59
CA ARG A 274 -17.28 -17.26 -11.38
C ARG A 274 -17.18 -16.07 -12.32
N GLN A 275 -16.33 -15.12 -11.94
CA GLN A 275 -15.91 -14.02 -12.79
C GLN A 275 -14.50 -14.27 -13.32
N ALA A 276 -14.23 -13.87 -14.56
CA ALA A 276 -12.93 -14.02 -15.20
C ALA A 276 -12.38 -12.64 -15.60
N TYR A 277 -11.09 -12.42 -15.36
CA TYR A 277 -10.34 -11.29 -15.88
C TYR A 277 -9.41 -11.77 -16.98
N TRP A 278 -9.63 -11.28 -18.20
CA TRP A 278 -8.73 -11.50 -19.32
C TRP A 278 -7.80 -10.32 -19.47
N VAL A 279 -6.54 -10.50 -19.10
CA VAL A 279 -5.55 -9.42 -19.12
C VAL A 279 -4.79 -9.45 -20.44
N CYS A 280 -4.94 -8.39 -21.24
CA CYS A 280 -4.17 -8.21 -22.47
C CYS A 280 -2.88 -7.45 -22.13
N THR A 281 -1.73 -8.09 -22.37
CA THR A 281 -0.41 -7.47 -22.24
C THR A 281 0.16 -7.25 -23.62
N LEU A 282 0.71 -6.05 -23.88
CA LEU A 282 1.48 -5.77 -25.08
C LEU A 282 2.98 -5.78 -24.78
N ILE A 283 3.75 -6.21 -25.77
CA ILE A 283 5.22 -6.24 -25.73
C ILE A 283 5.82 -4.87 -26.09
N GLU A 284 5.02 -3.91 -26.59
CA GLU A 284 5.45 -2.61 -27.05
C GLU A 284 4.92 -1.45 -26.18
N GLU A 285 5.75 -0.43 -25.95
CA GLU A 285 5.53 0.70 -25.03
C GLU A 285 4.50 1.76 -25.50
N SER A 286 3.57 1.46 -26.40
CA SER A 286 2.59 2.41 -26.89
C SER A 286 1.20 2.17 -26.30
N GLU A 287 0.73 3.08 -25.44
CA GLU A 287 -0.64 3.07 -24.88
C GLU A 287 -1.76 3.02 -25.97
N LEU A 288 -1.44 3.43 -27.19
CA LEU A 288 -2.37 3.43 -28.32
C LEU A 288 -2.57 2.02 -28.86
N LEU A 289 -1.51 1.27 -28.98
CA LEU A 289 -1.50 -0.13 -29.40
C LEU A 289 -2.11 -1.04 -28.32
N GLU A 290 -1.89 -0.73 -27.04
CA GLU A 290 -2.51 -1.44 -25.91
C GLU A 290 -4.04 -1.35 -25.95
N ALA A 291 -4.59 -0.17 -26.17
CA ALA A 291 -6.03 0.02 -26.27
C ALA A 291 -6.62 -0.74 -27.47
N GLN A 292 -5.97 -0.68 -28.63
CA GLN A 292 -6.42 -1.37 -29.85
C GLN A 292 -6.38 -2.89 -29.71
N ALA A 293 -5.34 -3.45 -29.09
CA ALA A 293 -5.25 -4.88 -28.85
C ALA A 293 -6.28 -5.38 -27.82
N ALA A 294 -6.55 -4.57 -26.78
CA ALA A 294 -7.59 -4.88 -25.83
C ALA A 294 -8.99 -4.83 -26.47
N GLU A 295 -9.25 -3.86 -27.33
CA GLU A 295 -10.50 -3.73 -28.10
C GLU A 295 -10.68 -4.93 -29.04
N ALA A 296 -9.64 -5.31 -29.82
CA ALA A 296 -9.69 -6.46 -30.71
C ALA A 296 -9.95 -7.79 -29.94
N THR A 297 -9.27 -7.97 -28.82
CA THR A 297 -9.50 -9.15 -27.96
C THR A 297 -10.90 -9.15 -27.36
N TRP A 298 -11.42 -8.00 -26.99
CA TRP A 298 -12.78 -7.86 -26.45
C TRP A 298 -13.84 -8.25 -27.50
N GLU A 299 -13.71 -7.81 -28.76
CA GLU A 299 -14.60 -8.21 -29.84
C GLU A 299 -14.52 -9.72 -30.11
N GLU A 300 -13.31 -10.30 -30.12
CA GLU A 300 -13.12 -11.75 -30.24
C GLU A 300 -13.83 -12.52 -29.13
N LEU A 301 -13.66 -12.09 -27.89
CA LEU A 301 -14.28 -12.74 -26.73
C LEU A 301 -15.80 -12.59 -26.70
N LYS A 302 -16.36 -11.46 -27.14
CA LYS A 302 -17.81 -11.28 -27.29
C LYS A 302 -18.41 -12.25 -28.30
N LEU A 303 -17.71 -12.46 -29.43
CA LEU A 303 -18.14 -13.43 -30.45
C LEU A 303 -18.00 -14.86 -29.94
N ALA A 304 -16.94 -15.15 -29.20
CA ALA A 304 -16.70 -16.51 -28.70
C ALA A 304 -17.57 -16.85 -27.47
N LEU A 305 -17.98 -15.86 -26.67
CA LEU A 305 -18.73 -16.04 -25.41
C LEU A 305 -20.04 -15.20 -25.41
N PRO A 306 -20.95 -15.46 -26.38
CA PRO A 306 -22.17 -14.64 -26.50
C PRO A 306 -23.14 -14.77 -25.31
N GLU A 307 -22.96 -15.82 -24.48
CA GLU A 307 -23.77 -16.08 -23.29
C GLU A 307 -23.30 -15.26 -22.06
N LEU A 308 -22.11 -14.64 -22.15
CA LEU A 308 -21.50 -13.90 -21.03
C LEU A 308 -21.55 -12.39 -21.28
N ASN A 309 -21.66 -11.64 -20.20
CA ASN A 309 -21.49 -10.20 -20.25
C ASN A 309 -20.00 -9.85 -20.21
N VAL A 310 -19.43 -9.53 -21.39
CA VAL A 310 -18.00 -9.23 -21.53
C VAL A 310 -17.79 -7.72 -21.53
N GLY A 311 -17.27 -7.17 -20.44
CA GLY A 311 -16.89 -5.76 -20.30
C GLY A 311 -15.45 -5.50 -20.72
N LEU A 312 -15.15 -4.27 -21.18
CA LEU A 312 -13.80 -3.82 -21.52
C LEU A 312 -13.38 -2.69 -20.58
N VAL A 313 -12.18 -2.78 -20.02
CA VAL A 313 -11.56 -1.70 -19.24
C VAL A 313 -10.10 -1.52 -19.68
N HIS A 314 -9.72 -0.29 -20.07
CA HIS A 314 -8.34 0.06 -20.39
C HIS A 314 -7.96 1.46 -19.93
N GLY A 315 -6.66 1.80 -19.99
CA GLY A 315 -6.10 3.05 -19.44
C GLY A 315 -6.77 4.33 -19.93
N ARG A 316 -7.14 4.38 -21.20
CA ARG A 316 -7.69 5.58 -21.90
C ARG A 316 -9.16 5.86 -21.63
N MET A 317 -9.91 4.92 -21.06
CA MET A 317 -11.32 5.14 -20.72
C MET A 317 -11.47 6.19 -19.64
N LYS A 318 -12.55 7.00 -19.74
CA LYS A 318 -12.89 7.98 -18.71
C LYS A 318 -13.25 7.29 -17.39
N PRO A 319 -13.00 7.94 -16.24
CA PRO A 319 -13.30 7.35 -14.93
C PRO A 319 -14.74 6.86 -14.78
N ALA A 320 -15.72 7.62 -15.29
CA ALA A 320 -17.13 7.25 -15.25
C ALA A 320 -17.44 5.97 -16.07
N GLU A 321 -16.79 5.81 -17.22
CA GLU A 321 -16.93 4.60 -18.05
C GLU A 321 -16.34 3.38 -17.36
N LYS A 322 -15.15 3.54 -16.71
CA LYS A 322 -14.52 2.46 -15.92
C LYS A 322 -15.37 2.02 -14.73
N GLN A 323 -16.12 2.94 -14.16
CA GLN A 323 -16.97 2.67 -13.02
C GLN A 323 -18.31 2.03 -13.41
N ALA A 324 -18.75 2.25 -14.65
CA ALA A 324 -19.97 1.66 -15.17
C ALA A 324 -19.82 0.19 -15.58
N VAL A 325 -18.59 -0.25 -15.92
CA VAL A 325 -18.24 -1.65 -16.22
C VAL A 325 -18.01 -2.43 -14.94
#